data_5ed94bb3e5bcf2fa30d42f1744b7df3d
#
_entry.id   5ed94bb3e5bcf2fa30d42f1744b7df3d
#
_cell.length_a   1.000
_cell.length_b   1.000
_cell.length_c   1.000
_cell.angle_alpha   90.00
_cell.angle_beta   90.00
_cell.angle_gamma   90.00
#
_symmetry.space_group_name_H-M   'P 1'
#
loop_
_entity.id
_entity.type
_entity.pdbx_description
1 polymer ?
#
loop_
_entity_poly.entity_id
_entity_poly.type
_entity_poly.pdbx_seq_one_letter_code
_entity_poly.pdbx_strand_id
1 'polypeptide(L)'
;MNWGILATGTIARKFADTVNRMGGEEKLVAVASRSEEKAAAFANEFGIPGYYGSYEAMLKDAGVDAVYIATPNSMHYENCVMCLDAGKHVLCEKPFTIEASQAEKLYDYAAQKGLFI
;
A
#
# COMPACT_ATOMS: atom_id res chain seq x y z
N MET A 1 -11.04 -8.22 0.07
CA MET A 1 -9.64 -8.01 -0.33
C MET A 1 -8.84 -7.60 0.89
N ASN A 2 -7.67 -8.18 1.05
CA ASN A 2 -6.80 -7.89 2.19
C ASN A 2 -5.81 -6.79 1.82
N TRP A 3 -5.88 -5.68 2.53
CA TRP A 3 -5.10 -4.47 2.24
C TRP A 3 -3.89 -4.32 3.14
N GLY A 4 -2.78 -3.88 2.53
CA GLY A 4 -1.64 -3.37 3.26
C GLY A 4 -1.48 -1.89 2.96
N ILE A 5 -0.83 -1.16 3.86
CA ILE A 5 -0.58 0.27 3.71
C ILE A 5 0.91 0.54 3.77
N LEU A 6 1.42 1.31 2.82
CA LEU A 6 2.78 1.84 2.89
C LEU A 6 2.75 3.24 3.48
N ALA A 7 3.43 3.42 4.60
CA ALA A 7 3.55 4.65 5.38
C ALA A 7 2.40 4.86 6.37
N THR A 8 2.59 5.80 7.29
CA THR A 8 1.72 5.98 8.45
C THR A 8 1.25 7.43 8.66
N GLY A 9 1.30 8.24 7.60
CA GLY A 9 0.92 9.65 7.69
C GLY A 9 -0.59 9.88 7.68
N THR A 10 -0.98 11.14 7.53
CA THR A 10 -2.39 11.56 7.60
C THR A 10 -3.27 10.86 6.56
N ILE A 11 -2.78 10.72 5.33
CA ILE A 11 -3.54 10.07 4.26
C ILE A 11 -3.74 8.59 4.58
N ALA A 12 -2.70 7.93 5.11
CA ALA A 12 -2.79 6.54 5.52
C ALA A 12 -3.84 6.36 6.62
N ARG A 13 -3.92 7.28 7.56
CA ARG A 13 -4.89 7.25 8.64
C ARG A 13 -6.32 7.36 8.12
N LYS A 14 -6.55 8.23 7.15
CA LYS A 14 -7.88 8.37 6.52
C LYS A 14 -8.29 7.09 5.81
N PHE A 15 -7.36 6.46 5.10
CA PHE A 15 -7.63 5.21 4.41
C PHE A 15 -7.96 4.09 5.40
N ALA A 16 -7.18 3.96 6.47
CA ALA A 16 -7.40 2.95 7.49
C ALA A 16 -8.77 3.10 8.15
N ASP A 17 -9.16 4.32 8.48
CA ASP A 17 -10.45 4.61 9.06
C ASP A 17 -11.58 4.23 8.10
N THR A 18 -11.44 4.58 6.82
CA THR A 18 -12.42 4.26 5.80
C THR A 18 -12.62 2.75 5.65
N VAL A 19 -11.54 1.99 5.54
CA VAL A 19 -11.62 0.53 5.38
C VAL A 19 -12.26 -0.11 6.61
N ASN A 20 -11.91 0.35 7.79
CA ASN A 20 -12.48 -0.19 9.02
C ASN A 20 -13.99 0.06 9.12
N ARG A 21 -14.47 1.17 8.54
CA ARG A 21 -15.91 1.48 8.51
C ARG A 21 -16.68 0.67 7.48
N MET A 22 -16.01 0.28 6.39
CA MET A 22 -16.66 -0.48 5.32
C MET A 22 -17.06 -1.88 5.78
N GLY A 23 -16.20 -2.54 6.55
CA GLY A 23 -16.45 -3.91 6.96
C GLY A 23 -16.51 -4.88 5.80
N GLY A 24 -17.16 -6.02 6.00
CA GLY A 24 -17.34 -7.01 4.96
C GLY A 24 -16.03 -7.67 4.52
N GLU A 25 -15.83 -7.74 3.21
CA GLU A 25 -14.65 -8.40 2.63
C GLU A 25 -13.40 -7.52 2.62
N GLU A 26 -13.54 -6.23 2.85
CA GLU A 26 -12.41 -5.30 2.87
C GLU A 26 -11.79 -5.28 4.26
N LYS A 27 -10.53 -5.70 4.35
CA LYS A 27 -9.80 -5.82 5.61
C LYS A 27 -8.43 -5.20 5.54
N LEU A 28 -8.02 -4.54 6.63
CA LEU A 28 -6.66 -4.10 6.80
C LEU A 28 -5.88 -5.19 7.52
N VAL A 29 -4.87 -5.75 6.88
CA VAL A 29 -4.10 -6.86 7.45
C VAL A 29 -2.66 -6.49 7.78
N ALA A 30 -2.12 -5.43 7.19
CA ALA A 30 -0.73 -5.06 7.41
C ALA A 30 -0.49 -3.57 7.18
N VAL A 31 0.52 -3.03 7.84
CA VAL A 31 1.02 -1.67 7.62
C VAL A 31 2.53 -1.69 7.70
N ALA A 32 3.19 -0.90 6.89
CA ALA A 32 4.64 -0.78 6.89
C ALA A 32 5.07 0.67 7.01
N SER A 33 6.18 0.87 7.71
CA SER A 33 6.82 2.16 7.86
C SER A 33 8.33 1.92 7.86
N ARG A 34 9.11 2.96 7.61
CA ARG A 34 10.56 2.89 7.79
C ARG A 34 10.95 2.78 9.27
N SER A 35 10.01 3.11 10.17
CA SER A 35 10.17 2.96 11.60
C SER A 35 9.22 1.87 12.08
N GLU A 36 9.75 0.79 12.63
CA GLU A 36 8.95 -0.29 13.18
C GLU A 36 8.04 0.20 14.30
N GLU A 37 8.54 1.14 15.13
CA GLU A 37 7.74 1.73 16.20
C GLU A 37 6.52 2.46 15.67
N LYS A 38 6.66 3.23 14.60
CA LYS A 38 5.53 3.93 13.97
C LYS A 38 4.55 2.95 13.36
N ALA A 39 5.04 1.88 12.74
CA ALA A 39 4.18 0.86 12.17
C ALA A 39 3.39 0.15 13.27
N ALA A 40 4.05 -0.22 14.36
CA ALA A 40 3.40 -0.87 15.50
C ALA A 40 2.34 0.01 16.15
N ALA A 41 2.64 1.30 16.34
CA ALA A 41 1.68 2.24 16.92
C ALA A 41 0.45 2.43 16.03
N PHE A 42 0.66 2.54 14.72
CA PHE A 42 -0.41 2.65 13.76
C PHE A 42 -1.28 1.38 13.74
N ALA A 43 -0.66 0.23 13.73
CA ALA A 43 -1.36 -1.05 13.76
C ALA A 43 -2.22 -1.19 15.02
N ASN A 44 -1.66 -0.79 16.17
CA ASN A 44 -2.39 -0.83 17.43
C ASN A 44 -3.61 0.10 17.42
N GLU A 45 -3.44 1.30 16.87
CA GLU A 45 -4.52 2.28 16.82
C GLU A 45 -5.69 1.83 15.93
N PHE A 46 -5.40 1.20 14.81
CA PHE A 46 -6.41 0.82 13.83
C PHE A 46 -6.79 -0.66 13.85
N GLY A 47 -6.25 -1.42 14.79
CA GLY A 47 -6.59 -2.84 14.90
C GLY A 47 -6.02 -3.70 13.78
N ILE A 48 -4.85 -3.35 13.26
CA ILE A 48 -4.20 -4.06 12.15
C ILE A 48 -3.32 -5.17 12.72
N PRO A 49 -3.51 -6.45 12.31
CA PRO A 49 -2.75 -7.56 12.91
C PRO A 49 -1.25 -7.59 12.56
N GLY A 50 -0.87 -7.10 11.37
CA GLY A 50 0.53 -7.15 10.94
C GLY A 50 1.15 -5.77 10.83
N TYR A 51 2.40 -5.64 11.25
CA TYR A 51 3.15 -4.40 11.06
C TYR A 51 4.60 -4.75 10.73
N TYR A 52 5.24 -3.88 9.93
CA TYR A 52 6.58 -4.13 9.41
C TYR A 52 7.41 -2.85 9.44
N GLY A 53 8.69 -3.00 9.73
CA GLY A 53 9.65 -1.90 9.77
C GLY A 53 10.28 -1.58 8.42
N SER A 54 9.84 -2.26 7.36
CA SER A 54 10.26 -1.96 6.00
C SER A 54 9.15 -2.31 5.02
N TYR A 55 9.13 -1.62 3.88
CA TYR A 55 8.13 -1.88 2.85
C TYR A 55 8.32 -3.26 2.24
N GLU A 56 9.57 -3.65 2.01
CA GLU A 56 9.93 -4.94 1.42
C GLU A 56 9.42 -6.10 2.28
N ALA A 57 9.53 -5.97 3.59
CA ALA A 57 9.09 -7.02 4.51
C ALA A 57 7.58 -7.24 4.40
N MET A 58 6.79 -6.15 4.32
CA MET A 58 5.34 -6.27 4.16
C MET A 58 4.97 -6.90 2.83
N LEU A 59 5.70 -6.57 1.78
CA LEU A 59 5.40 -7.08 0.43
C LEU A 59 5.66 -8.58 0.28
N LYS A 60 6.39 -9.18 1.21
CA LYS A 60 6.59 -10.62 1.25
C LYS A 60 5.45 -11.36 1.95
N ASP A 61 4.53 -10.63 2.57
CA ASP A 61 3.40 -11.22 3.26
C ASP A 61 2.35 -11.70 2.25
N ALA A 62 2.20 -13.01 2.14
CA ALA A 62 1.26 -13.62 1.21
C ALA A 62 -0.21 -13.31 1.54
N GLY A 63 -0.48 -12.87 2.76
CA GLY A 63 -1.83 -12.48 3.16
C GLY A 63 -2.27 -11.12 2.66
N VAL A 64 -1.36 -10.32 2.06
CA VAL A 64 -1.68 -9.00 1.50
C VAL A 64 -2.00 -9.16 0.02
N ASP A 65 -3.20 -8.74 -0.40
CA ASP A 65 -3.64 -8.81 -1.79
C ASP A 65 -3.38 -7.51 -2.54
N ALA A 66 -3.60 -6.38 -1.87
CA ALA A 66 -3.50 -5.05 -2.46
C ALA A 66 -2.82 -4.10 -1.48
N VAL A 67 -2.19 -3.07 -2.02
CA VAL A 67 -1.44 -2.10 -1.23
C VAL A 67 -1.93 -0.70 -1.53
N TYR A 68 -2.23 0.06 -0.48
CA TYR A 68 -2.50 1.49 -0.58
C TYR A 68 -1.18 2.24 -0.35
N ILE A 69 -0.77 3.02 -1.33
CA ILE A 69 0.48 3.76 -1.27
C ILE A 69 0.21 5.17 -0.74
N ALA A 70 0.68 5.44 0.48
CA ALA A 70 0.50 6.71 1.17
C ALA A 70 1.84 7.44 1.39
N THR A 71 2.87 7.06 0.65
CA THR A 71 4.20 7.67 0.70
C THR A 71 4.18 9.02 -0.03
N PRO A 72 5.23 9.87 0.13
CA PRO A 72 5.31 11.13 -0.61
C PRO A 72 5.28 10.92 -2.13
N ASN A 73 4.73 11.89 -2.87
CA ASN A 73 4.56 11.80 -4.32
C ASN A 73 5.83 11.42 -5.07
N SER A 74 6.98 11.91 -4.62
CA SER A 74 8.27 11.62 -5.25
C SER A 74 8.64 10.14 -5.24
N MET A 75 8.00 9.35 -4.38
CA MET A 75 8.28 7.92 -4.23
C MET A 75 7.21 7.04 -4.87
N HIS A 76 6.13 7.62 -5.38
CA HIS A 76 4.99 6.84 -5.86
C HIS A 76 5.35 5.87 -6.98
N TYR A 77 6.13 6.31 -7.96
CA TYR A 77 6.50 5.44 -9.08
C TYR A 77 7.27 4.21 -8.60
N GLU A 78 8.32 4.44 -7.81
CA GLU A 78 9.14 3.35 -7.29
C GLU A 78 8.35 2.40 -6.42
N ASN A 79 7.48 2.95 -5.57
CA ASN A 79 6.64 2.13 -4.69
C ASN A 79 5.63 1.31 -5.49
N CYS A 80 5.05 1.88 -6.56
CA CYS A 80 4.14 1.13 -7.42
C CYS A 80 4.85 -0.04 -8.08
N VAL A 81 6.05 0.18 -8.63
CA VAL A 81 6.83 -0.89 -9.25
C VAL A 81 7.13 -1.99 -8.24
N MET A 82 7.56 -1.61 -7.04
CA MET A 82 7.87 -2.55 -5.97
C MET A 82 6.66 -3.43 -5.62
N CYS A 83 5.49 -2.83 -5.50
CA CYS A 83 4.27 -3.57 -5.19
C CYS A 83 3.87 -4.51 -6.31
N LEU A 84 3.92 -4.05 -7.56
CA LEU A 84 3.59 -4.88 -8.71
C LEU A 84 4.57 -6.04 -8.85
N ASP A 85 5.87 -5.81 -8.61
CA ASP A 85 6.88 -6.87 -8.61
C ASP A 85 6.57 -7.95 -7.59
N ALA A 86 5.99 -7.57 -6.46
CA ALA A 86 5.60 -8.50 -5.41
C ALA A 86 4.27 -9.20 -5.67
N GLY A 87 3.62 -8.92 -6.80
CA GLY A 87 2.34 -9.53 -7.16
C GLY A 87 1.14 -8.91 -6.47
N LYS A 88 1.25 -7.66 -6.03
CA LYS A 88 0.17 -6.96 -5.31
C LYS A 88 -0.54 -5.97 -6.21
N HIS A 89 -1.87 -5.89 -6.06
CA HIS A 89 -2.63 -4.80 -6.65
C HIS A 89 -2.27 -3.49 -5.97
N VAL A 90 -2.48 -2.37 -6.64
CA VAL A 90 -2.07 -1.06 -6.14
C VAL A 90 -3.22 -0.06 -6.19
N LEU A 91 -3.37 0.70 -5.11
CA LEU A 91 -4.19 1.90 -5.07
C LEU A 91 -3.29 3.05 -4.62
N CYS A 92 -3.19 4.10 -5.43
CA CYS A 92 -2.31 5.22 -5.15
C CYS A 92 -3.03 6.52 -5.46
N GLU A 93 -2.97 7.48 -4.52
CA GLU A 93 -3.62 8.78 -4.69
C GLU A 93 -2.93 9.60 -5.78
N LYS A 94 -3.71 10.47 -6.43
CA LYS A 94 -3.17 11.38 -7.45
C LYS A 94 -2.46 12.58 -6.82
N PRO A 95 -1.38 13.07 -7.43
CA PRO A 95 -0.73 12.47 -8.59
C PRO A 95 0.11 11.26 -8.17
N PHE A 96 -0.14 10.09 -8.76
CA PHE A 96 0.59 8.90 -8.35
C PHE A 96 1.93 8.75 -9.07
N THR A 97 2.14 9.47 -10.16
CA THR A 97 3.44 9.57 -10.83
C THR A 97 3.71 11.00 -11.22
N ILE A 98 4.99 11.31 -11.49
CA ILE A 98 5.40 12.66 -11.88
C ILE A 98 5.17 12.92 -13.37
N GLU A 99 5.34 11.90 -14.21
CA GLU A 99 5.27 12.01 -15.66
C GLU A 99 4.28 11.04 -16.27
N ALA A 100 3.63 11.46 -17.37
CA ALA A 100 2.68 10.62 -18.09
C ALA A 100 3.30 9.33 -18.60
N SER A 101 4.57 9.38 -19.04
CA SER A 101 5.27 8.17 -19.51
C SER A 101 5.46 7.13 -18.40
N GLN A 102 5.65 7.59 -17.18
CA GLN A 102 5.75 6.67 -16.02
C GLN A 102 4.41 6.03 -15.74
N ALA A 103 3.32 6.79 -15.85
CA ALA A 103 1.98 6.25 -15.66
C ALA A 103 1.67 5.16 -16.67
N GLU A 104 1.98 5.40 -17.95
CA GLU A 104 1.78 4.40 -19.00
C GLU A 104 2.57 3.12 -18.72
N LYS A 105 3.82 3.25 -18.30
CA LYS A 105 4.65 2.10 -17.97
C LYS A 105 4.05 1.28 -16.83
N LEU A 106 3.51 1.96 -15.82
CA LEU A 106 2.89 1.28 -14.68
C LEU A 106 1.62 0.55 -15.09
N TYR A 107 0.76 1.17 -15.89
CA TYR A 107 -0.45 0.52 -16.37
C TYR A 107 -0.15 -0.71 -17.22
N ASP A 108 0.82 -0.58 -18.13
CA ASP A 108 1.24 -1.69 -18.99
C ASP A 108 1.83 -2.83 -18.16
N TYR A 109 2.66 -2.50 -17.18
CA TYR A 109 3.30 -3.49 -16.32
C TYR A 109 2.26 -4.22 -15.46
N ALA A 110 1.31 -3.48 -14.89
CA ALA A 110 0.24 -4.08 -14.12
C ALA A 110 -0.61 -5.03 -14.98
N ALA A 111 -0.93 -4.61 -16.21
CA ALA A 111 -1.70 -5.44 -17.13
C ALA A 111 -0.97 -6.74 -17.48
N GLN A 112 0.35 -6.67 -17.71
CA GLN A 112 1.15 -7.86 -18.00
C GLN A 112 1.12 -8.86 -16.85
N LYS A 113 1.03 -8.39 -15.63
CA LYS A 113 0.99 -9.23 -14.43
C LYS A 113 -0.42 -9.64 -14.00
N GLY A 114 -1.43 -9.14 -14.68
CA GLY A 114 -2.82 -9.42 -14.31
C GLY A 114 -3.25 -8.70 -13.03
N LEU A 115 -2.63 -7.57 -12.74
CA LEU A 115 -2.91 -6.76 -11.54
C LEU A 115 -3.57 -5.45 -11.91
N PHE A 116 -4.32 -4.85 -10.97
CA PHE A 116 -4.85 -3.50 -11.18
C PHE A 116 -3.99 -2.45 -10.47
N ILE A 117 -4.17 -1.20 -10.89
CA ILE A 117 -3.47 -0.07 -10.29
C ILE A 117 -4.40 1.15 -10.24
#